data_feeb812cedf9ce578059dae2f86f835c
#
_entry.id   feeb812cedf9ce578059dae2f86f835c
#
_cell.length_a   1.000
_cell.length_b   1.000
_cell.length_c   1.000
_cell.angle_alpha   90.00
_cell.angle_beta   90.00
_cell.angle_gamma   90.00
#
_symmetry.space_group_name_H-M   'P 1'
#
loop_
_entity.id
_entity.type
_entity.pdbx_description
1 polymer ?
#
loop_
_entity_poly.entity_id
_entity_poly.type
_entity_poly.pdbx_seq_one_letter_code
_entity_poly.pdbx_strand_id
1 'polypeptide(L)'
;MVCRTEYDMKVIGRNLRRLREKKHLSVEQVREYLCLGSVQAVYKYEAGAGYPQADTLLALMELYDAGVNEIVRDCEEELCSSFDVLGKIFLFFYKKLNTL
;
A
#
# COMPACT_ATOMS: atom_id res chain seq x y z
N MET A 1 -28.55 6.21 -12.30
CA MET A 1 -28.04 4.84 -12.08
C MET A 1 -26.71 4.90 -11.35
N VAL A 2 -26.56 4.13 -10.29
CA VAL A 2 -25.34 4.13 -9.51
C VAL A 2 -24.45 2.99 -9.99
N CYS A 3 -23.22 3.33 -10.40
CA CYS A 3 -22.23 2.35 -10.82
C CYS A 3 -21.29 2.05 -9.66
N ARG A 4 -20.62 0.91 -9.74
CA ARG A 4 -19.60 0.58 -8.74
C ARG A 4 -18.49 1.61 -8.77
N THR A 5 -17.80 1.76 -7.66
CA THR A 5 -16.59 2.59 -7.58
C THR A 5 -15.52 2.05 -8.53
N GLU A 6 -14.91 2.94 -9.27
CA GLU A 6 -13.78 2.56 -10.10
C GLU A 6 -12.48 2.77 -9.33
N TYR A 7 -11.53 1.88 -9.56
CA TYR A 7 -10.23 1.91 -8.91
C TYR A 7 -9.14 2.13 -9.96
N ASP A 8 -8.20 2.99 -9.63
CA ASP A 8 -7.07 3.27 -10.52
C ASP A 8 -5.91 2.35 -10.16
N MET A 9 -5.56 1.48 -11.10
CA MET A 9 -4.50 0.51 -10.94
C MET A 9 -3.15 1.16 -10.63
N LYS A 10 -2.89 2.34 -11.19
CA LYS A 10 -1.65 3.06 -10.95
C LYS A 10 -1.58 3.61 -9.54
N VAL A 11 -2.70 4.09 -9.01
CA VAL A 11 -2.78 4.53 -7.62
C VAL A 11 -2.52 3.37 -6.68
N ILE A 12 -3.15 2.23 -6.94
CA ILE A 12 -2.96 1.02 -6.14
C ILE A 12 -1.49 0.60 -6.17
N GLY A 13 -0.88 0.61 -7.35
CA GLY A 13 0.53 0.25 -7.49
C GLY A 13 1.46 1.15 -6.70
N ARG A 14 1.26 2.46 -6.78
CA ARG A 14 2.05 3.42 -6.01
C ARG A 14 1.88 3.21 -4.51
N ASN A 15 0.66 2.92 -4.08
CA ASN A 15 0.39 2.68 -2.67
C ASN A 15 1.06 1.39 -2.19
N LEU A 16 1.02 0.34 -2.99
CA LEU A 16 1.70 -0.91 -2.66
C LEU A 16 3.20 -0.70 -2.49
N ARG A 17 3.81 0.05 -3.41
CA ARG A 17 5.23 0.37 -3.32
C ARG A 17 5.54 1.19 -2.07
N ARG A 18 4.74 2.20 -1.81
CA ARG A 18 4.92 3.06 -0.64
C ARG A 18 4.83 2.26 0.66
N LEU A 19 3.85 1.36 0.74
CA LEU A 19 3.67 0.50 1.91
C LEU A 19 4.84 -0.45 2.08
N ARG A 20 5.33 -1.01 0.97
CA ARG A 20 6.51 -1.88 1.01
C ARG A 20 7.73 -1.13 1.55
N GLU A 21 7.98 0.06 1.02
CA GLU A 21 9.11 0.89 1.46
C GLU A 21 8.96 1.30 2.92
N LYS A 22 7.75 1.59 3.33
CA LYS A 22 7.45 1.95 4.73
C LYS A 22 7.80 0.81 5.68
N LYS A 23 7.61 -0.42 5.26
CA LYS A 23 7.96 -1.61 6.05
C LYS A 23 9.41 -2.04 5.86
N HIS A 24 10.17 -1.31 5.05
CA HIS A 24 11.57 -1.61 4.76
C HIS A 24 11.76 -3.01 4.16
N LEU A 25 10.82 -3.41 3.31
CA LEU A 25 10.87 -4.71 2.65
C LEU A 25 11.44 -4.57 1.24
N SER A 26 12.28 -5.51 0.84
CA SER A 26 12.75 -5.59 -0.54
C SER A 26 11.69 -6.29 -1.40
N VAL A 27 11.81 -6.09 -2.71
CA VAL A 27 10.92 -6.78 -3.67
C VAL A 27 11.08 -8.29 -3.54
N GLU A 28 12.31 -8.76 -3.32
CA GLU A 28 12.58 -10.19 -3.16
C GLU A 28 11.90 -10.76 -1.91
N GLN A 29 11.91 -10.02 -0.81
CA GLN A 29 11.23 -10.45 0.41
C GLN A 29 9.71 -10.58 0.19
N VAL A 30 9.13 -9.65 -0.55
CA VAL A 30 7.71 -9.70 -0.88
C VAL A 30 7.42 -10.88 -1.79
N ARG A 31 8.28 -11.11 -2.78
CA ARG A 31 8.14 -12.26 -3.67
C ARG A 31 8.15 -13.58 -2.89
N GLU A 32 9.07 -13.73 -1.96
CA GLU A 32 9.15 -14.93 -1.14
C GLU A 32 7.91 -15.10 -0.27
N TYR A 33 7.46 -14.04 0.35
CA TYR A 33 6.27 -14.11 1.19
C TYR A 33 5.03 -14.54 0.40
N LEU A 34 4.91 -14.01 -0.82
CA LEU A 34 3.76 -14.32 -1.68
C LEU A 34 3.92 -15.63 -2.46
N CYS A 35 5.07 -16.28 -2.34
CA CYS A 35 5.37 -17.52 -3.08
C CYS A 35 5.24 -17.34 -4.60
N LEU A 36 5.67 -16.18 -5.11
CA LEU A 36 5.62 -15.89 -6.54
C LEU A 36 6.85 -16.45 -7.24
N GLY A 37 6.69 -16.77 -8.50
CA GLY A 37 7.79 -17.34 -9.28
C GLY A 37 8.88 -16.36 -9.65
N SER A 38 8.60 -15.06 -9.66
CA SER A 38 9.60 -14.06 -10.01
C SER A 38 9.25 -12.69 -9.44
N VAL A 39 10.29 -11.85 -9.28
CA VAL A 39 10.12 -10.48 -8.82
C VAL A 39 9.36 -9.61 -9.84
N GLN A 40 9.30 -10.05 -11.08
CA GLN A 40 8.58 -9.33 -12.12
C GLN A 40 7.12 -9.11 -11.76
N ALA A 41 6.51 -10.08 -11.10
CA ALA A 41 5.11 -9.97 -10.67
C ALA A 41 4.94 -8.82 -9.68
N VAL A 42 5.86 -8.68 -8.72
CA VAL A 42 5.80 -7.59 -7.74
C VAL A 42 5.98 -6.24 -8.43
N TYR A 43 6.95 -6.13 -9.33
CA TYR A 43 7.16 -4.89 -10.08
C TYR A 43 5.95 -4.54 -10.92
N LYS A 44 5.30 -5.54 -11.51
CA LYS A 44 4.09 -5.33 -12.30
C LYS A 44 2.96 -4.74 -11.46
N TYR A 45 2.78 -5.25 -10.26
CA TYR A 45 1.76 -4.72 -9.36
C TYR A 45 2.08 -3.27 -8.97
N GLU A 46 3.33 -2.98 -8.64
CA GLU A 46 3.74 -1.65 -8.21
C GLU A 46 3.72 -0.64 -9.35
N ALA A 47 3.95 -1.10 -10.57
CA ALA A 47 3.90 -0.23 -11.76
C ALA A 47 2.46 0.05 -12.23
N GLY A 48 1.48 -0.63 -11.66
CA GLY A 48 0.09 -0.48 -12.10
C GLY A 48 -0.18 -1.15 -13.43
N ALA A 49 0.59 -2.17 -13.79
CA ALA A 49 0.41 -2.90 -15.04
C ALA A 49 -0.54 -4.09 -14.91
N GLY A 50 -0.97 -4.40 -13.70
CA GLY A 50 -1.92 -5.48 -13.47
C GLY A 50 -2.34 -5.52 -12.02
N TYR A 51 -3.50 -6.07 -11.76
CA TYR A 51 -3.97 -6.27 -10.38
C TYR A 51 -3.44 -7.60 -9.84
N PRO A 52 -3.07 -7.63 -8.56
CA PRO A 52 -2.85 -8.91 -7.91
C PRO A 52 -4.19 -9.67 -7.83
N GLN A 53 -4.10 -10.98 -7.81
CA GLN A 53 -5.28 -11.79 -7.54
C GLN A 53 -5.78 -11.51 -6.12
N ALA A 54 -7.03 -11.86 -5.86
CA ALA A 54 -7.66 -11.52 -4.58
C ALA A 54 -6.88 -12.07 -3.38
N ASP A 55 -6.43 -13.31 -3.46
CA ASP A 55 -5.66 -13.91 -2.37
C ASP A 55 -4.29 -13.26 -2.21
N THR A 56 -3.66 -12.89 -3.31
CA THR A 56 -2.37 -12.18 -3.27
C THR A 56 -2.54 -10.80 -2.66
N LEU A 57 -3.61 -10.09 -3.02
CA LEU A 57 -3.90 -8.79 -2.47
C LEU A 57 -4.14 -8.85 -0.97
N LEU A 58 -4.92 -9.84 -0.53
CA LEU A 58 -5.18 -10.03 0.90
C LEU A 58 -3.89 -10.34 1.67
N ALA A 59 -3.01 -11.14 1.08
CA ALA A 59 -1.71 -11.42 1.68
C ALA A 59 -0.84 -10.17 1.77
N LEU A 60 -0.88 -9.31 0.75
CA LEU A 60 -0.16 -8.03 0.78
C LEU A 60 -0.70 -7.11 1.87
N MET A 61 -2.00 -7.06 2.03
CA MET A 61 -2.62 -6.25 3.08
C MET A 61 -2.17 -6.73 4.46
N GLU A 62 -2.09 -8.02 4.65
CA GLU A 62 -1.61 -8.59 5.90
C GLU A 62 -0.13 -8.30 6.12
N LEU A 63 0.69 -8.49 5.08
CA LEU A 63 2.13 -8.25 5.16
C LEU A 63 2.44 -6.79 5.48
N TYR A 64 1.71 -5.87 4.85
CA TYR A 64 1.94 -4.43 5.02
C TYR A 64 1.15 -3.84 6.17
N ASP A 65 0.32 -4.63 6.83
CA ASP A 65 -0.58 -4.17 7.90
C ASP A 65 -1.40 -2.97 7.42
N ALA A 66 -2.02 -3.12 6.27
CA ALA A 66 -2.75 -2.06 5.59
C ALA A 66 -4.19 -2.45 5.33
N GLY A 67 -5.09 -1.50 5.50
CA GLY A 67 -6.49 -1.67 5.15
C GLY A 67 -6.75 -1.34 3.69
N VAL A 68 -7.96 -1.62 3.23
CA VAL A 68 -8.36 -1.36 1.85
C VAL A 68 -8.16 0.10 1.49
N ASN A 69 -8.52 1.02 2.39
CA ASN A 69 -8.40 2.45 2.13
C ASN A 69 -6.96 2.89 1.90
N GLU A 70 -6.02 2.27 2.56
CA GLU A 70 -4.61 2.61 2.38
C GLU A 70 -4.08 2.16 1.03
N ILE A 71 -4.74 1.19 0.43
CA ILE A 71 -4.34 0.64 -0.86
C ILE A 71 -5.01 1.38 -2.01
N VAL A 72 -6.29 1.71 -1.88
CA VAL A 72 -7.07 2.22 -3.01
C VAL A 72 -7.17 3.73 -3.09
N ARG A 73 -6.90 4.45 -2.00
CA ARG A 73 -7.00 5.91 -2.00
C ARG A 73 -5.72 6.56 -2.46
N ASP A 74 -5.88 7.63 -3.23
CA ASP A 74 -4.74 8.42 -3.67
C ASP A 74 -4.22 9.24 -2.49
N CYS A 75 -2.99 8.99 -2.10
CA CYS A 75 -2.36 9.67 -0.98
C CYS A 75 -1.91 11.09 -1.30
N GLU A 76 -2.02 11.54 -2.55
CA GLU A 76 -1.67 12.92 -2.91
C GLU A 76 -2.53 13.95 -2.19
N GLU A 77 -3.75 13.59 -1.87
CA GLU A 77 -4.64 14.45 -1.12
C GLU A 77 -4.10 14.77 0.26
N GLU A 78 -3.37 13.86 0.85
CA GLU A 78 -2.77 14.04 2.17
C GLU A 78 -1.58 14.97 2.16
N LEU A 79 -0.96 15.14 1.01
CA LEU A 79 0.26 15.95 0.87
C LEU A 79 -0.02 17.42 0.61
N CYS A 80 -1.25 17.77 0.33
CA CYS A 80 -1.61 19.10 -0.10
C CYS A 80 -1.82 20.09 1.04
N SER A 81 -1.74 19.66 2.28
CA SER A 81 -2.03 20.50 3.43
C SER A 81 -0.89 20.42 4.45
N SER A 82 -0.39 21.59 4.84
CA SER A 82 0.60 21.68 5.92
C SER A 82 0.04 21.18 7.25
N PHE A 83 -1.26 21.20 7.40
CA PHE A 83 -1.94 20.66 8.56
C PHE A 83 -1.72 19.16 8.68
N ASP A 84 -1.68 18.47 7.54
CA ASP A 84 -1.48 17.01 7.51
C ASP A 84 -0.10 16.61 7.99
N VAL A 85 0.90 17.46 7.81
CA VAL A 85 2.25 17.18 8.31
C VAL A 85 2.23 17.09 9.84
N LEU A 86 1.57 18.03 10.49
CA LEU A 86 1.43 18.00 11.95
C LEU A 86 0.60 16.81 12.41
N GLY A 87 -0.47 16.49 11.67
CA GLY A 87 -1.30 15.33 11.96
C GLY A 87 -0.53 14.03 11.86
N LYS A 88 0.33 13.91 10.85
CA LYS A 88 1.17 12.72 10.68
C LYS A 88 2.18 12.56 11.80
N ILE A 89 2.80 13.65 12.22
CA ILE A 89 3.72 13.61 13.34
C ILE A 89 3.00 13.20 14.62
N PHE A 90 1.82 13.74 14.85
CA PHE A 90 1.01 13.38 16.00
C PHE A 90 0.64 11.91 16.01
N LEU A 91 0.18 11.40 14.87
CA LEU A 91 -0.17 9.98 14.72
C LEU A 91 1.03 9.08 14.91
N PHE A 92 2.19 9.51 14.43
CA PHE A 92 3.42 8.76 14.61
C PHE A 92 3.75 8.59 16.08
N PHE A 93 3.69 9.66 16.85
CA PHE A 93 3.93 9.61 18.29
C PHE A 93 2.88 8.78 19.01
N TYR A 94 1.62 8.93 18.62
CA TYR A 94 0.53 8.18 19.20
C TYR A 94 0.71 6.67 19.00
N LYS A 95 1.03 6.26 17.79
CA LYS A 95 1.29 4.85 17.48
C LYS A 95 2.49 4.31 18.27
N LYS A 96 3.52 5.11 18.37
CA LYS A 96 4.72 4.71 19.09
C LYS A 96 4.45 4.50 20.58
N LEU A 97 3.62 5.34 21.16
CA LEU A 97 3.22 5.19 22.56
C LEU A 97 2.37 3.95 22.77
N ASN A 98 1.52 3.60 21.81
CA ASN A 98 0.62 2.46 21.94
C ASN A 98 1.30 1.12 21.66
N THR A 99 2.46 1.11 21.06
CA THR A 99 3.21 -0.13 20.79
C THR A 99 4.17 -0.49 21.91
N LEU A 100 4.22 0.32 22.92
CA LEU A 100 4.98 0.01 24.12
C LEU A 100 4.13 -0.81 25.07
#